data_a628c9dc653d008ee3c2d4d327b4a9ea
#
_entry.id   a628c9dc653d008ee3c2d4d327b4a9ea
#
_cell.length_a   1.000
_cell.length_b   1.000
_cell.length_c   1.000
_cell.angle_alpha   90.00
_cell.angle_beta   90.00
_cell.angle_gamma   90.00
#
_symmetry.space_group_name_H-M   'P 1'
#
loop_
_entity.id
_entity.type
_entity.pdbx_description
1 polymer ?
#
loop_
_entity_poly.entity_id
_entity_poly.type
_entity_poly.pdbx_seq_one_letter_code
_entity_poly.pdbx_strand_id
1 'polypeptide(L)'
;NLDYDNKEVVYQMNRLPRYKEVVDQLLAKGLAYKCYATKEELDEMREAQKARGEKPRYDGRWRPENCVGKPIPEGVTPVIRFRNPDDGVVTWEDGVYGEITVANSELDDLVIMRGDGIPTYNFAVVVDDWDMQISHVIRGADHINNTPRQINLYNAIGAPLPTFAHLPLLSLIHISEPTRRTP
;
A
#
# COMPACT_ATOMS: atom_id res chain seq x y z
N ASN A 1 32.65 0.24 -4.20
CA ASN A 1 31.55 0.41 -5.17
C ASN A 1 30.68 -0.85 -5.08
N LEU A 2 29.39 -0.65 -4.77
CA LEU A 2 28.39 -1.70 -4.94
C LEU A 2 27.96 -1.62 -6.39
N ASP A 3 28.36 -2.60 -7.19
CA ASP A 3 27.86 -2.77 -8.56
C ASP A 3 26.51 -3.48 -8.47
N TYR A 4 25.57 -3.10 -9.32
CA TYR A 4 24.28 -3.76 -9.47
C TYR A 4 24.20 -4.40 -10.85
N ASP A 5 23.49 -5.54 -10.94
CA ASP A 5 23.43 -6.38 -12.13
C ASP A 5 22.81 -5.66 -13.34
N ASN A 6 21.87 -4.77 -13.09
CA ASN A 6 21.26 -3.91 -14.12
C ASN A 6 22.03 -2.59 -14.21
N LYS A 7 22.71 -2.38 -15.31
CA LYS A 7 23.46 -1.13 -15.59
C LYS A 7 22.55 0.08 -15.87
N GLU A 8 21.23 -0.12 -15.93
CA GLU A 8 20.26 0.92 -16.21
C GLU A 8 19.64 1.45 -14.93
N VAL A 9 19.68 2.77 -14.74
CA VAL A 9 18.97 3.44 -13.66
C VAL A 9 17.50 3.60 -14.05
N VAL A 10 16.61 3.04 -13.25
CA VAL A 10 15.16 3.15 -13.47
C VAL A 10 14.62 4.34 -12.70
N TYR A 11 14.06 5.31 -13.41
CA TYR A 11 13.42 6.48 -12.81
C TYR A 11 11.90 6.26 -12.76
N GLN A 12 11.31 6.33 -11.59
CA GLN A 12 9.87 6.13 -11.36
C GLN A 12 9.00 7.02 -12.24
N MET A 13 9.39 8.29 -12.43
CA MET A 13 8.62 9.22 -13.27
C MET A 13 8.56 8.81 -14.74
N ASN A 14 9.54 8.07 -15.24
CA ASN A 14 9.53 7.55 -16.61
C ASN A 14 8.58 6.35 -16.77
N ARG A 15 8.10 5.78 -15.67
CA ARG A 15 7.23 4.60 -15.64
C ARG A 15 5.74 4.93 -15.48
N LEU A 16 5.37 6.21 -15.46
CA LEU A 16 3.96 6.63 -15.34
C LEU A 16 3.00 5.93 -16.33
N PRO A 17 3.36 5.72 -17.60
CA PRO A 17 2.51 4.96 -18.53
C PRO A 17 2.24 3.52 -18.06
N ARG A 18 3.25 2.86 -17.48
CA ARG A 18 3.12 1.49 -16.98
C ARG A 18 2.19 1.41 -15.78
N TYR A 19 2.32 2.34 -14.82
CA TYR A 19 1.40 2.40 -13.68
C TYR A 19 -0.04 2.64 -14.12
N LYS A 20 -0.23 3.52 -15.11
CA LYS A 20 -1.56 3.78 -15.68
C LYS A 20 -2.16 2.53 -16.32
N GLU A 21 -1.37 1.78 -17.09
CA GLU A 21 -1.80 0.51 -17.70
C GLU A 21 -2.31 -0.47 -16.64
N VAL A 22 -1.55 -0.66 -15.54
CA VAL A 22 -1.95 -1.55 -14.45
C VAL A 22 -3.20 -1.05 -13.74
N VAL A 23 -3.33 0.26 -13.52
CA VAL A 23 -4.55 0.86 -12.95
C VAL A 23 -5.76 0.62 -13.86
N ASP A 24 -5.62 0.79 -15.18
CA ASP A 24 -6.70 0.57 -16.14
C ASP A 24 -7.13 -0.92 -16.14
N GLN A 25 -6.19 -1.86 -15.98
CA GLN A 25 -6.50 -3.27 -15.81
C GLN A 25 -7.28 -3.55 -14.52
N LEU A 26 -6.89 -2.94 -13.39
CA LEU A 26 -7.61 -3.07 -12.12
C LEU A 26 -9.02 -2.48 -12.19
N LEU A 27 -9.18 -1.33 -12.84
CA LEU A 27 -10.49 -0.71 -13.09
C LEU A 27 -11.38 -1.61 -13.95
N ALA A 28 -10.85 -2.17 -15.03
CA ALA A 28 -11.58 -3.07 -15.92
C ALA A 28 -12.05 -4.36 -15.21
N LYS A 29 -11.27 -4.86 -14.24
CA LYS A 29 -11.63 -6.01 -13.41
C LYS A 29 -12.55 -5.67 -12.24
N GLY A 30 -12.91 -4.41 -12.02
CA GLY A 30 -13.67 -3.96 -10.85
C GLY A 30 -12.92 -4.05 -9.51
N LEU A 31 -11.59 -4.22 -9.56
CA LEU A 31 -10.71 -4.29 -8.40
C LEU A 31 -10.17 -2.90 -7.98
N ALA A 32 -10.51 -1.87 -8.74
CA ALA A 32 -10.27 -0.48 -8.40
C ALA A 32 -11.45 0.38 -8.85
N TYR A 33 -11.57 1.56 -8.29
CA TYR A 33 -12.65 2.51 -8.62
C TYR A 33 -12.22 3.96 -8.42
N LYS A 34 -12.98 4.86 -9.07
CA LYS A 34 -12.80 6.31 -8.94
C LYS A 34 -13.46 6.80 -7.65
N CYS A 35 -12.71 7.51 -6.83
CA CYS A 35 -13.19 8.09 -5.60
C CYS A 35 -13.15 9.61 -5.72
N TYR A 36 -14.30 10.26 -5.56
CA TYR A 36 -14.49 11.70 -5.64
C TYR A 36 -14.66 12.34 -4.25
N ALA A 37 -14.28 11.62 -3.18
CA ALA A 37 -14.36 12.17 -1.83
C ALA A 37 -13.49 13.42 -1.70
N THR A 38 -14.08 14.51 -1.22
CA THR A 38 -13.34 15.73 -0.93
C THR A 38 -12.54 15.58 0.37
N LYS A 39 -11.61 16.49 0.60
CA LYS A 39 -10.84 16.50 1.85
C LYS A 39 -11.76 16.71 3.05
N GLU A 40 -12.73 17.61 2.92
CA GLU A 40 -13.72 17.96 3.95
C GLU A 40 -14.55 16.72 4.31
N GLU A 41 -15.10 16.00 3.30
CA GLU A 41 -15.86 14.75 3.52
C GLU A 41 -15.02 13.68 4.26
N LEU A 42 -13.73 13.58 3.93
CA LEU A 42 -12.84 12.62 4.59
C LEU A 42 -12.51 13.02 6.03
N ASP A 43 -12.34 14.30 6.29
CA ASP A 43 -12.04 14.81 7.62
C ASP A 43 -13.26 14.67 8.54
N GLU A 44 -14.46 15.01 8.06
CA GLU A 44 -15.72 14.79 8.79
C GLU A 44 -15.92 13.30 9.12
N MET A 45 -15.68 12.42 8.16
CA MET A 45 -15.76 10.97 8.36
C MET A 45 -14.83 10.51 9.47
N ARG A 46 -13.56 10.96 9.45
CA ARG A 46 -12.55 10.59 10.45
C ARG A 46 -12.90 11.08 11.84
N GLU A 47 -13.37 12.35 11.95
CA GLU A 47 -13.80 12.90 13.23
C GLU A 47 -15.02 12.16 13.80
N ALA A 48 -15.99 11.80 12.95
CA ALA A 48 -17.12 11.00 13.37
C ALA A 48 -16.71 9.60 13.86
N GLN A 49 -15.74 8.96 13.21
CA GLN A 49 -15.19 7.65 13.64
C GLN A 49 -14.44 7.78 14.97
N LYS A 50 -13.61 8.81 15.14
CA LYS A 50 -12.92 9.07 16.41
C LYS A 50 -13.91 9.32 17.55
N ALA A 51 -14.97 10.08 17.30
CA ALA A 51 -16.02 10.35 18.30
C ALA A 51 -16.73 9.07 18.77
N ARG A 52 -16.79 8.03 17.93
CA ARG A 52 -17.31 6.70 18.29
C ARG A 52 -16.26 5.76 18.89
N GLY A 53 -15.02 6.23 19.06
CA GLY A 53 -13.90 5.40 19.54
C GLY A 53 -13.36 4.39 18.50
N GLU A 54 -13.70 4.57 17.23
CA GLU A 54 -13.25 3.73 16.12
C GLU A 54 -11.90 4.23 15.59
N LYS A 55 -11.10 3.29 15.07
CA LYS A 55 -9.88 3.65 14.34
C LYS A 55 -10.25 4.32 13.00
N PRO A 56 -9.83 5.57 12.74
CA PRO A 56 -10.16 6.24 11.50
C PRO A 56 -9.67 5.49 10.28
N ARG A 57 -10.57 5.17 9.36
CA ARG A 57 -10.28 4.52 8.08
C ARG A 57 -11.28 4.95 7.02
N TYR A 58 -10.93 4.79 5.75
CA TYR A 58 -11.86 5.07 4.67
C TYR A 58 -13.00 4.03 4.66
N ASP A 59 -14.24 4.51 4.55
CA ASP A 59 -15.47 3.72 4.72
C ASP A 59 -16.03 3.13 3.41
N GLY A 60 -15.34 3.28 2.29
CA GLY A 60 -15.81 2.77 1.00
C GLY A 60 -16.97 3.54 0.38
N ARG A 61 -17.28 4.76 0.84
CA ARG A 61 -18.44 5.56 0.39
C ARG A 61 -18.53 5.83 -1.12
N TRP A 62 -17.41 5.70 -1.84
CA TRP A 62 -17.34 5.83 -3.29
C TRP A 62 -17.16 4.50 -4.02
N ARG A 63 -17.27 3.38 -3.34
CA ARG A 63 -17.39 2.10 -4.02
C ARG A 63 -18.64 2.12 -4.92
N PRO A 64 -18.61 1.49 -6.10
CA PRO A 64 -19.72 1.55 -7.06
C PRO A 64 -21.10 1.25 -6.45
N GLU A 65 -21.18 0.27 -5.56
CA GLU A 65 -22.40 -0.12 -4.86
C GLU A 65 -22.91 0.93 -3.85
N ASN A 66 -22.02 1.73 -3.28
CA ASN A 66 -22.32 2.71 -2.23
C ASN A 66 -22.57 4.13 -2.78
N CYS A 67 -22.23 4.38 -4.04
CA CYS A 67 -22.36 5.71 -4.65
C CYS A 67 -23.43 5.78 -5.74
N VAL A 68 -24.31 4.78 -5.85
CA VAL A 68 -25.41 4.79 -6.84
C VAL A 68 -26.27 6.03 -6.64
N GLY A 69 -26.39 6.85 -7.70
CA GLY A 69 -27.16 8.11 -7.66
C GLY A 69 -26.51 9.26 -6.93
N LYS A 70 -25.32 9.09 -6.39
CA LYS A 70 -24.56 10.18 -5.77
C LYS A 70 -24.01 11.12 -6.86
N PRO A 71 -24.28 12.44 -6.78
CA PRO A 71 -23.74 13.38 -7.76
C PRO A 71 -22.21 13.46 -7.62
N ILE A 72 -21.54 13.52 -8.76
CA ILE A 72 -20.09 13.77 -8.79
C ILE A 72 -19.88 15.26 -8.48
N PRO A 73 -19.06 15.61 -7.47
CA PRO A 73 -18.77 17.00 -7.14
C PRO A 73 -18.08 17.72 -8.31
N GLU A 74 -18.53 18.93 -8.63
CA GLU A 74 -17.91 19.74 -9.66
C GLU A 74 -16.47 20.12 -9.30
N GLY A 75 -15.56 20.06 -10.29
CA GLY A 75 -14.16 20.46 -10.13
C GLY A 75 -13.30 19.49 -9.33
N VAL A 76 -13.83 18.35 -8.87
CA VAL A 76 -13.04 17.34 -8.15
C VAL A 76 -12.45 16.33 -9.12
N THR A 77 -11.11 16.30 -9.21
CA THR A 77 -10.39 15.24 -9.91
C THR A 77 -10.35 13.99 -9.04
N PRO A 78 -10.85 12.84 -9.54
CA PRO A 78 -10.92 11.63 -8.73
C PRO A 78 -9.53 11.07 -8.45
N VAL A 79 -9.37 10.48 -7.28
CA VAL A 79 -8.29 9.54 -7.01
C VAL A 79 -8.76 8.13 -7.36
N ILE A 80 -7.83 7.23 -7.66
CA ILE A 80 -8.15 5.82 -7.86
C ILE A 80 -7.85 5.06 -6.56
N ARG A 81 -8.84 4.33 -6.08
CA ARG A 81 -8.67 3.44 -4.92
C ARG A 81 -8.69 1.99 -5.35
N PHE A 82 -7.81 1.22 -4.75
CA PHE A 82 -7.87 -0.23 -4.79
C PHE A 82 -9.02 -0.70 -3.89
N ARG A 83 -9.87 -1.57 -4.42
CA ARG A 83 -10.92 -2.21 -3.64
C ARG A 83 -10.32 -3.35 -2.82
N ASN A 84 -10.06 -3.10 -1.57
CA ASN A 84 -9.57 -4.13 -0.66
C ASN A 84 -10.66 -5.19 -0.47
N PRO A 85 -10.34 -6.50 -0.37
CA PRO A 85 -11.30 -7.50 0.06
C PRO A 85 -11.89 -7.17 1.44
N ASP A 86 -13.18 -7.40 1.61
CA ASP A 86 -13.87 -7.09 2.88
C ASP A 86 -13.64 -8.18 3.94
N ASP A 87 -13.56 -9.44 3.46
CA ASP A 87 -13.45 -10.63 4.29
C ASP A 87 -12.12 -11.35 4.12
N GLY A 88 -11.87 -12.30 5.02
CA GLY A 88 -10.65 -13.12 5.01
C GLY A 88 -9.46 -12.44 5.66
N VAL A 89 -8.31 -13.06 5.50
CA VAL A 89 -7.05 -12.62 6.11
C VAL A 89 -5.93 -12.62 5.07
N VAL A 90 -4.93 -11.77 5.31
CA VAL A 90 -3.65 -11.79 4.61
C VAL A 90 -2.64 -12.42 5.54
N THR A 91 -2.05 -13.53 5.14
CA THR A 91 -1.00 -14.22 5.89
C THR A 91 0.26 -14.30 5.04
N TRP A 92 1.41 -14.04 5.64
CA TRP A 92 2.71 -14.23 5.02
C TRP A 92 3.74 -14.70 6.03
N GLU A 93 4.75 -15.39 5.54
CA GLU A 93 5.93 -15.75 6.32
C GLU A 93 6.97 -14.64 6.20
N ASP A 94 7.26 -13.96 7.31
CA ASP A 94 8.30 -12.93 7.36
C ASP A 94 9.62 -13.55 7.77
N GLY A 95 10.69 -13.27 7.04
CA GLY A 95 12.00 -13.87 7.29
C GLY A 95 12.63 -13.56 8.67
N VAL A 96 12.06 -12.61 9.41
CA VAL A 96 12.54 -12.23 10.75
C VAL A 96 11.49 -12.44 11.83
N TYR A 97 10.24 -12.07 11.54
CA TYR A 97 9.15 -12.12 12.52
C TYR A 97 8.30 -13.41 12.44
N GLY A 98 8.58 -14.28 11.46
CA GLY A 98 7.79 -15.49 11.24
C GLY A 98 6.42 -15.21 10.64
N GLU A 99 5.45 -16.08 10.89
CA GLU A 99 4.11 -15.93 10.35
C GLU A 99 3.39 -14.70 10.92
N ILE A 100 2.92 -13.84 10.03
CA ILE A 100 2.12 -12.66 10.37
C ILE A 100 0.78 -12.75 9.64
N THR A 101 -0.31 -12.53 10.36
CA THR A 101 -1.67 -12.55 9.83
C THR A 101 -2.39 -11.25 10.18
N VAL A 102 -3.04 -10.66 9.18
CA VAL A 102 -3.84 -9.43 9.31
C VAL A 102 -5.20 -9.64 8.66
N ALA A 103 -6.27 -9.30 9.35
CA ALA A 103 -7.61 -9.37 8.78
C ALA A 103 -7.82 -8.30 7.69
N ASN A 104 -8.46 -8.67 6.58
CA ASN A 104 -8.79 -7.71 5.53
C ASN A 104 -9.73 -6.60 6.03
N SER A 105 -10.59 -6.90 7.01
CA SER A 105 -11.45 -5.93 7.67
C SER A 105 -10.70 -4.81 8.42
N GLU A 106 -9.40 -4.99 8.72
CA GLU A 106 -8.55 -3.95 9.30
C GLU A 106 -7.90 -3.04 8.25
N LEU A 107 -7.94 -3.46 6.99
CA LEU A 107 -7.38 -2.73 5.86
C LEU A 107 -8.48 -1.87 5.20
N ASP A 108 -8.11 -0.68 4.77
CA ASP A 108 -8.99 0.21 4.02
C ASP A 108 -8.66 0.22 2.52
N ASP A 109 -9.58 0.75 1.72
CA ASP A 109 -9.35 0.92 0.28
C ASP A 109 -8.24 1.94 0.05
N LEU A 110 -7.07 1.42 -0.30
CA LEU A 110 -5.86 2.22 -0.50
C LEU A 110 -5.99 3.11 -1.75
N VAL A 111 -5.60 4.37 -1.65
CA VAL A 111 -5.38 5.19 -2.84
C VAL A 111 -4.16 4.65 -3.57
N ILE A 112 -4.33 4.22 -4.82
CA ILE A 112 -3.26 3.71 -5.67
C ILE A 112 -2.75 4.74 -6.68
N MET A 113 -3.64 5.66 -7.12
CA MET A 113 -3.25 6.77 -7.99
C MET A 113 -3.92 8.05 -7.54
N ARG A 114 -3.15 9.12 -7.48
CA ARG A 114 -3.61 10.46 -7.12
C ARG A 114 -4.33 11.11 -8.30
N GLY A 115 -5.09 12.18 -8.02
CA GLY A 115 -5.78 12.96 -9.05
C GLY A 115 -4.86 13.62 -10.08
N ASP A 116 -3.59 13.83 -9.75
CA ASP A 116 -2.57 14.33 -10.66
C ASP A 116 -1.93 13.23 -11.55
N GLY A 117 -2.40 11.98 -11.45
CA GLY A 117 -1.87 10.85 -12.21
C GLY A 117 -0.58 10.24 -11.65
N ILE A 118 -0.14 10.68 -10.47
CA ILE A 118 1.04 10.13 -9.80
C ILE A 118 0.63 8.94 -8.93
N PRO A 119 1.28 7.77 -9.05
CA PRO A 119 1.00 6.61 -8.20
C PRO A 119 1.40 6.87 -6.76
N THR A 120 0.73 6.20 -5.83
CA THR A 120 1.17 6.18 -4.43
C THR A 120 2.29 5.17 -4.22
N TYR A 121 3.05 5.34 -3.15
CA TYR A 121 4.18 4.49 -2.80
C TYR A 121 3.86 2.99 -2.86
N ASN A 122 2.83 2.54 -2.14
CA ASN A 122 2.50 1.12 -2.05
C ASN A 122 2.15 0.49 -3.41
N PHE A 123 1.54 1.25 -4.30
CA PHE A 123 1.21 0.77 -5.63
C PHE A 123 2.43 0.77 -6.56
N ALA A 124 3.20 1.85 -6.54
CA ALA A 124 4.37 1.98 -7.40
C ALA A 124 5.40 0.88 -7.12
N VAL A 125 5.72 0.61 -5.84
CA VAL A 125 6.69 -0.45 -5.51
C VAL A 125 6.21 -1.83 -5.94
N VAL A 126 4.93 -2.15 -5.80
CA VAL A 126 4.38 -3.45 -6.23
C VAL A 126 4.54 -3.64 -7.74
N VAL A 127 4.24 -2.63 -8.54
CA VAL A 127 4.38 -2.70 -10.00
C VAL A 127 5.84 -2.77 -10.41
N ASP A 128 6.71 -2.00 -9.76
CA ASP A 128 8.13 -1.97 -10.05
C ASP A 128 8.81 -3.29 -9.67
N ASP A 129 8.51 -3.80 -8.47
CA ASP A 129 9.04 -5.08 -7.98
C ASP A 129 8.61 -6.24 -8.89
N TRP A 130 7.35 -6.23 -9.37
CA TRP A 130 6.87 -7.22 -10.32
C TRP A 130 7.62 -7.17 -11.64
N ASP A 131 7.71 -6.00 -12.27
CA ASP A 131 8.36 -5.82 -13.56
C ASP A 131 9.87 -6.10 -13.49
N MET A 132 10.51 -5.81 -12.35
CA MET A 132 11.93 -6.07 -12.08
C MET A 132 12.19 -7.47 -11.54
N GLN A 133 11.15 -8.30 -11.36
CA GLN A 133 11.25 -9.67 -10.86
C GLN A 133 11.97 -9.75 -9.50
N ILE A 134 11.65 -8.81 -8.60
CA ILE A 134 12.21 -8.79 -7.25
C ILE A 134 11.73 -10.01 -6.48
N SER A 135 12.67 -10.82 -6.03
CA SER A 135 12.42 -12.06 -5.28
C SER A 135 12.32 -11.86 -3.78
N HIS A 136 13.00 -10.85 -3.22
CA HIS A 136 13.07 -10.59 -1.80
C HIS A 136 12.95 -9.10 -1.52
N VAL A 137 12.09 -8.73 -0.56
CA VAL A 137 11.93 -7.37 -0.06
C VAL A 137 12.40 -7.32 1.39
N ILE A 138 13.61 -6.78 1.61
CA ILE A 138 14.24 -6.64 2.92
C ILE A 138 14.23 -5.17 3.30
N ARG A 139 13.53 -4.80 4.39
CA ARG A 139 13.34 -3.39 4.77
C ARG A 139 13.12 -3.20 6.27
N GLY A 140 13.01 -1.96 6.74
CA GLY A 140 12.72 -1.66 8.15
C GLY A 140 11.34 -2.14 8.61
N ALA A 141 11.23 -2.51 9.88
CA ALA A 141 9.99 -3.00 10.49
C ALA A 141 8.86 -1.96 10.54
N ASP A 142 9.16 -0.68 10.37
CA ASP A 142 8.19 0.38 10.20
C ASP A 142 7.30 0.20 8.95
N HIS A 143 7.75 -0.60 7.99
CA HIS A 143 7.00 -0.95 6.79
C HIS A 143 6.12 -2.21 6.91
N ILE A 144 6.12 -2.94 8.05
CA ILE A 144 5.29 -4.14 8.24
C ILE A 144 3.82 -3.87 7.93
N ASN A 145 3.28 -2.71 8.36
CA ASN A 145 1.89 -2.34 8.12
C ASN A 145 1.54 -2.08 6.63
N ASN A 146 2.54 -1.91 5.77
CA ASN A 146 2.34 -1.78 4.32
C ASN A 146 2.21 -3.15 3.64
N THR A 147 2.85 -4.17 4.20
CA THR A 147 2.96 -5.51 3.61
C THR A 147 1.62 -6.14 3.26
N PRO A 148 0.61 -6.21 4.15
CA PRO A 148 -0.67 -6.83 3.79
C PRO A 148 -1.40 -6.09 2.66
N ARG A 149 -1.28 -4.75 2.60
CA ARG A 149 -1.82 -3.94 1.49
C ARG A 149 -1.14 -4.25 0.17
N GLN A 150 0.18 -4.40 0.20
CA GLN A 150 0.97 -4.76 -0.98
C GLN A 150 0.66 -6.19 -1.44
N ILE A 151 0.52 -7.16 -0.52
CA ILE A 151 0.14 -8.54 -0.85
C ILE A 151 -1.23 -8.56 -1.56
N ASN A 152 -2.22 -7.81 -1.08
CA ASN A 152 -3.51 -7.73 -1.76
C ASN A 152 -3.39 -7.12 -3.17
N LEU A 153 -2.49 -6.16 -3.37
CA LEU A 153 -2.20 -5.61 -4.70
C LEU A 153 -1.51 -6.65 -5.60
N TYR A 154 -0.50 -7.39 -5.11
CA TYR A 154 0.14 -8.48 -5.86
C TYR A 154 -0.89 -9.51 -6.33
N ASN A 155 -1.77 -9.95 -5.43
CA ASN A 155 -2.84 -10.90 -5.74
C ASN A 155 -3.80 -10.34 -6.81
N ALA A 156 -4.18 -9.07 -6.71
CA ALA A 156 -5.13 -8.43 -7.64
C ALA A 156 -4.56 -8.28 -9.05
N ILE A 157 -3.27 -7.99 -9.19
CA ILE A 157 -2.62 -7.89 -10.49
C ILE A 157 -2.15 -9.25 -11.04
N GLY A 158 -2.17 -10.31 -10.21
CA GLY A 158 -1.72 -11.66 -10.57
C GLY A 158 -0.20 -11.80 -10.61
N ALA A 159 0.52 -10.98 -9.85
CA ALA A 159 1.98 -11.03 -9.75
C ALA A 159 2.44 -12.03 -8.68
N PRO A 160 3.60 -12.68 -8.86
CA PRO A 160 4.19 -13.53 -7.83
C PRO A 160 4.56 -12.70 -6.60
N LEU A 161 4.35 -13.28 -5.41
CA LEU A 161 4.74 -12.62 -4.16
C LEU A 161 6.24 -12.76 -3.94
N PRO A 162 6.95 -11.66 -3.61
CA PRO A 162 8.31 -11.74 -3.10
C PRO A 162 8.32 -12.29 -1.67
N THR A 163 9.48 -12.77 -1.22
CA THR A 163 9.71 -13.06 0.19
C THR A 163 9.94 -11.75 0.95
N PHE A 164 9.21 -11.54 2.04
CA PHE A 164 9.37 -10.35 2.87
C PHE A 164 10.25 -10.65 4.09
N ALA A 165 11.11 -9.70 4.45
CA ALA A 165 11.88 -9.72 5.70
C ALA A 165 11.96 -8.30 6.27
N HIS A 166 11.48 -8.12 7.50
CA HIS A 166 11.46 -6.82 8.16
C HIS A 166 12.48 -6.79 9.29
N LEU A 167 13.44 -5.88 9.20
CA LEU A 167 14.50 -5.73 10.19
C LEU A 167 14.08 -4.72 11.26
N PRO A 168 14.32 -5.01 12.56
CA PRO A 168 14.07 -4.04 13.61
C PRO A 168 14.91 -2.78 13.38
N LEU A 169 14.36 -1.62 13.76
CA LEU A 169 15.08 -0.36 13.69
C LEU A 169 16.28 -0.43 14.64
N LEU A 170 17.49 -0.33 14.09
CA LEU A 170 18.70 -0.23 14.89
C LEU A 170 18.75 1.17 15.49
N SER A 171 18.46 1.29 16.79
CA SER A 171 18.69 2.53 17.53
C SER A 171 20.19 2.70 17.75
N LEU A 172 20.74 3.85 17.37
CA LEU A 172 22.15 4.22 17.66
C LEU A 172 22.47 4.19 19.15
N ILE A 173 21.47 4.23 20.02
CA ILE A 173 21.61 4.16 21.49
C ILE A 173 22.12 2.78 21.96
N HIS A 174 21.87 1.71 21.20
CA HIS A 174 22.30 0.36 21.54
C HIS A 174 23.71 0.00 21.07
N ILE A 175 24.36 0.87 20.29
CA ILE A 175 25.73 0.65 19.77
C ILE A 175 26.80 1.20 20.74
N SER A 176 26.45 1.98 21.76
CA SER A 176 27.39 2.73 22.60
C SER A 176 27.64 2.19 24.01
N GLU A 177 27.13 1.03 24.40
CA GLU A 177 27.55 0.39 25.65
C GLU A 177 28.61 -0.68 25.37
N PRO A 178 29.91 -0.36 25.62
CA PRO A 178 30.90 -1.41 25.73
C PRO A 178 30.58 -2.23 26.97
N THR A 179 30.29 -3.53 26.79
CA THR A 179 30.21 -4.48 27.90
C THR A 179 31.47 -4.35 28.75
N ARG A 180 31.41 -3.64 29.90
CA ARG A 180 32.41 -3.73 30.94
C ARG A 180 32.39 -5.17 31.42
N ARG A 181 33.41 -5.94 31.00
CA ARG A 181 33.80 -7.15 31.76
C ARG A 181 34.36 -6.64 33.10
N THR A 182 33.63 -6.87 34.16
CA THR A 182 34.17 -6.79 35.51
C THR A 182 35.15 -7.96 35.74
N PRO A 183 36.28 -7.75 36.38
CA PRO A 183 37.29 -8.75 36.64
C PRO A 183 36.81 -9.81 37.64
#